data_855f1e6ab01173860cdec8f8760d675e
#
_entry.id   855f1e6ab01173860cdec8f8760d675e
#
_cell.length_a   1.000
_cell.length_b   1.000
_cell.length_c   1.000
_cell.angle_alpha   90.00
_cell.angle_beta   90.00
_cell.angle_gamma   90.00
#
_symmetry.space_group_name_H-M   'P 1'
#
loop_
_entity.id
_entity.type
_entity.pdbx_description
1 polymer ?
#
loop_
_entity_poly.entity_id
_entity_poly.type
_entity_poly.pdbx_seq_one_letter_code
_entity_poly.pdbx_strand_id
1 'polypeptide(L)'
;MKRILFTISLTVLAGYSLAQEKLSLGQCLQMGIERNLNLKTYEGNVLKGKHDISENRSRLLPQINIGAGLNDNFTPPVSVTDGTAYGKPYNVTKTLQYNSSASLQLQMPLYSQTALTALDISKTLDRLNTLSYEKAKEDLIVQISKMYYLAQNTEEQIGIIKDNIKRLEELRDITQAFHDNDMALSVDVKRVNVNLENLSVQYDNAKAMLTQQYNMLKYVIDYPADQAIAVEKPNVEQVDLAALTGLNENLYELQLLRTQQTLAEKKKKLAKDGYLPTLALTGNWTYTAFTDNIKNWFHSGESNHWYKSNGIGVSLRIPVFDGFEKRSKIRKAQVDIDNAKLSYENALKGMRTQYANAVDDLANNQRNFSRQRDNYLLAEDIYKVTSDRYREGIASMTEVLQDEMSMSDAQNNYLTAHFNYQVSNLTLLKLTGQLDKLIK
;
A
#
# COMPACT_ATOMS: atom_id res chain seq x y z
N MET A 1 17.85 -2.87 72.18
CA MET A 1 18.06 -1.60 71.47
C MET A 1 18.28 -1.90 69.98
N LYS A 2 17.20 -1.89 69.21
CA LYS A 2 17.23 -2.08 67.73
C LYS A 2 17.02 -0.71 67.09
N ARG A 3 18.07 -0.22 66.38
CA ARG A 3 18.00 1.01 65.58
C ARG A 3 17.33 0.67 64.27
N ILE A 4 16.16 1.25 64.02
CA ILE A 4 15.44 1.20 62.75
C ILE A 4 16.01 2.36 61.90
N LEU A 5 16.75 2.03 60.85
CA LEU A 5 17.15 2.99 59.79
C LEU A 5 15.95 3.14 58.83
N PHE A 6 15.37 4.33 58.83
CA PHE A 6 14.34 4.74 57.85
C PHE A 6 15.08 5.29 56.62
N THR A 7 15.19 4.49 55.57
CA THR A 7 15.68 4.93 54.24
C THR A 7 14.51 5.59 53.52
N ILE A 8 14.53 6.92 53.44
CA ILE A 8 13.67 7.73 52.55
C ILE A 8 14.15 7.53 51.13
N SER A 9 13.40 6.73 50.36
CA SER A 9 13.57 6.62 48.90
C SER A 9 12.98 7.88 48.26
N LEU A 10 13.84 8.83 47.89
CA LEU A 10 13.49 10.01 47.13
C LEU A 10 13.28 9.58 45.69
N THR A 11 12.05 9.22 45.31
CA THR A 11 11.65 9.04 43.91
C THR A 11 11.65 10.39 43.21
N VAL A 12 12.70 10.67 42.49
CA VAL A 12 12.76 11.76 41.53
C VAL A 12 11.77 11.42 40.42
N LEU A 13 10.58 11.97 40.53
CA LEU A 13 9.69 12.14 39.39
C LEU A 13 10.38 13.11 38.43
N ALA A 14 11.18 12.57 37.52
CA ALA A 14 11.56 13.27 36.31
C ALA A 14 10.27 13.58 35.58
N GLY A 15 9.74 14.80 35.75
CA GLY A 15 8.69 15.33 34.91
C GLY A 15 9.23 15.30 33.47
N TYR A 16 8.78 14.33 32.71
CA TYR A 16 8.91 14.39 31.25
C TYR A 16 8.14 15.64 30.84
N SER A 17 8.86 16.76 30.70
CA SER A 17 8.39 17.86 29.87
C SER A 17 8.10 17.22 28.53
N LEU A 18 6.81 17.07 28.17
CA LEU A 18 6.36 16.71 26.86
C LEU A 18 6.72 17.86 25.91
N ALA A 19 8.02 18.02 25.67
CA ALA A 19 8.51 18.86 24.60
C ALA A 19 7.92 18.26 23.32
N GLN A 20 7.06 19.00 22.66
CA GLN A 20 6.49 18.63 21.38
C GLN A 20 7.65 18.34 20.42
N GLU A 21 7.80 17.07 20.02
CA GLU A 21 8.90 16.65 19.16
C GLU A 21 8.66 17.23 17.76
N LYS A 22 9.62 18.02 17.29
CA LYS A 22 9.57 18.56 15.92
C LYS A 22 10.13 17.49 14.98
N LEU A 23 9.29 17.01 14.10
CA LEU A 23 9.64 16.01 13.10
C LEU A 23 9.96 16.67 11.77
N SER A 24 11.10 16.30 11.18
CA SER A 24 11.42 16.64 9.80
C SER A 24 10.63 15.77 8.82
N LEU A 25 10.50 16.22 7.57
CA LEU A 25 9.86 15.39 6.52
C LEU A 25 10.60 14.06 6.37
N GLY A 26 11.95 14.07 6.33
CA GLY A 26 12.75 12.86 6.23
C GLY A 26 12.49 11.86 7.35
N GLN A 27 12.37 12.32 8.61
CA GLN A 27 12.01 11.48 9.76
C GLN A 27 10.61 10.88 9.61
N CYS A 28 9.61 11.67 9.19
CA CYS A 28 8.26 11.17 8.94
C CYS A 28 8.23 10.11 7.83
N LEU A 29 8.99 10.32 6.75
CA LEU A 29 9.12 9.37 5.66
C LEU A 29 9.78 8.07 6.11
N GLN A 30 10.87 8.15 6.86
CA GLN A 30 11.56 6.97 7.38
C GLN A 30 10.64 6.17 8.31
N MET A 31 9.99 6.82 9.29
CA MET A 31 9.03 6.15 10.17
C MET A 31 7.88 5.49 9.38
N GLY A 32 7.32 6.20 8.41
CA GLY A 32 6.26 5.64 7.56
C GLY A 32 6.72 4.41 6.78
N ILE A 33 7.90 4.43 6.18
CA ILE A 33 8.45 3.29 5.43
C ILE A 33 8.71 2.09 6.34
N GLU A 34 9.20 2.31 7.57
CA GLU A 34 9.55 1.24 8.50
C GLU A 34 8.34 0.65 9.23
N ARG A 35 7.32 1.48 9.52
CA ARG A 35 6.25 1.11 10.46
C ARG A 35 4.89 0.92 9.83
N ASN A 36 4.58 1.58 8.69
CA ASN A 36 3.25 1.58 8.10
C ASN A 36 2.73 0.15 7.86
N LEU A 37 1.57 -0.17 8.46
CA LEU A 37 0.99 -1.51 8.43
C LEU A 37 0.53 -1.93 7.04
N ASN A 38 0.08 -0.99 6.21
CA ASN A 38 -0.29 -1.30 4.83
C ASN A 38 0.94 -1.69 4.01
N LEU A 39 2.06 -0.97 4.18
CA LEU A 39 3.31 -1.31 3.49
C LEU A 39 3.85 -2.68 3.93
N LYS A 40 3.75 -3.01 5.24
CA LYS A 40 4.07 -4.36 5.76
C LYS A 40 3.21 -5.47 5.14
N THR A 41 1.96 -5.17 4.78
CA THR A 41 1.11 -6.13 4.05
C THR A 41 1.67 -6.43 2.66
N TYR A 42 2.17 -5.42 1.94
CA TYR A 42 2.86 -5.63 0.66
C TYR A 42 4.18 -6.41 0.82
N GLU A 43 4.95 -6.14 1.87
CA GLU A 43 6.14 -6.91 2.22
C GLU A 43 5.79 -8.38 2.50
N GLY A 44 4.72 -8.64 3.23
CA GLY A 44 4.16 -9.98 3.43
C GLY A 44 3.81 -10.68 2.11
N ASN A 45 3.25 -9.95 1.12
CA ASN A 45 2.96 -10.50 -0.19
C ASN A 45 4.24 -10.84 -0.99
N VAL A 46 5.33 -10.08 -0.84
CA VAL A 46 6.65 -10.44 -1.40
C VAL A 46 7.16 -11.74 -0.78
N LEU A 47 7.06 -11.89 0.54
CA LEU A 47 7.45 -13.13 1.22
C LEU A 47 6.60 -14.32 0.77
N LYS A 48 5.28 -14.13 0.64
CA LYS A 48 4.36 -15.13 0.09
C LYS A 48 4.75 -15.56 -1.32
N GLY A 49 5.12 -14.62 -2.20
CA GLY A 49 5.59 -14.93 -3.56
C GLY A 49 6.79 -15.89 -3.58
N LYS A 50 7.75 -15.73 -2.65
CA LYS A 50 8.88 -16.65 -2.49
C LYS A 50 8.43 -18.06 -2.10
N HIS A 51 7.42 -18.16 -1.21
CA HIS A 51 6.85 -19.46 -0.85
C HIS A 51 6.05 -20.09 -1.99
N ASP A 52 5.32 -19.29 -2.79
CA ASP A 52 4.61 -19.76 -3.98
C ASP A 52 5.58 -20.35 -5.03
N ILE A 53 6.78 -19.78 -5.18
CA ILE A 53 7.84 -20.36 -6.01
C ILE A 53 8.27 -21.72 -5.45
N SER A 54 8.48 -21.83 -4.14
CA SER A 54 8.88 -23.07 -3.48
C SER A 54 7.79 -24.14 -3.60
N GLU A 55 6.53 -23.77 -3.43
CA GLU A 55 5.38 -24.66 -3.65
C GLU A 55 5.31 -25.17 -5.09
N ASN A 56 5.43 -24.29 -6.09
CA ASN A 56 5.43 -24.73 -7.49
C ASN A 56 6.66 -25.59 -7.84
N ARG A 57 7.81 -25.35 -7.19
CA ARG A 57 8.99 -26.18 -7.32
C ARG A 57 8.77 -27.58 -6.72
N SER A 58 8.07 -27.70 -5.60
CA SER A 58 7.78 -28.98 -4.97
C SER A 58 6.95 -29.91 -5.85
N ARG A 59 6.15 -29.38 -6.79
CA ARG A 59 5.41 -30.18 -7.77
C ARG A 59 6.30 -30.92 -8.77
N LEU A 60 7.59 -30.58 -8.85
CA LEU A 60 8.59 -31.29 -9.64
C LEU A 60 9.33 -32.35 -8.83
N LEU A 61 9.11 -32.46 -7.53
CA LEU A 61 9.75 -33.41 -6.62
C LEU A 61 8.89 -34.64 -6.43
N PRO A 62 9.47 -35.75 -5.96
CA PRO A 62 8.72 -36.94 -5.61
C PRO A 62 7.66 -36.65 -4.55
N GLN A 63 6.44 -37.11 -4.80
CA GLN A 63 5.35 -37.09 -3.83
C GLN A 63 5.07 -38.47 -3.33
N ILE A 64 5.06 -38.64 -2.01
CA ILE A 64 4.80 -39.93 -1.36
C ILE A 64 3.55 -39.76 -0.52
N ASN A 65 2.56 -40.62 -0.80
CA ASN A 65 1.28 -40.65 -0.10
C ASN A 65 1.03 -42.00 0.53
N ILE A 66 0.53 -42.02 1.74
CA ILE A 66 0.04 -43.24 2.41
C ILE A 66 -1.46 -43.15 2.42
N GLY A 67 -2.12 -44.22 1.96
CA GLY A 67 -3.56 -44.39 2.02
C GLY A 67 -3.93 -45.66 2.76
N ALA A 68 -4.97 -45.62 3.56
CA ALA A 68 -5.60 -46.80 4.14
C ALA A 68 -7.11 -46.76 3.87
N GLY A 69 -7.68 -47.89 3.58
CA GLY A 69 -9.11 -48.00 3.28
C GLY A 69 -9.71 -49.27 3.85
N LEU A 70 -10.93 -49.17 4.32
CA LEU A 70 -11.79 -50.27 4.74
C LEU A 70 -13.08 -50.15 3.94
N ASN A 71 -13.38 -51.20 3.15
CA ASN A 71 -14.56 -51.19 2.29
C ASN A 71 -15.47 -52.40 2.61
N ASP A 72 -16.75 -52.13 2.79
CA ASP A 72 -17.81 -53.12 2.83
C ASP A 72 -18.54 -53.11 1.48
N ASN A 73 -18.40 -54.19 0.74
CA ASN A 73 -19.06 -54.35 -0.58
C ASN A 73 -20.36 -55.11 -0.42
N PHE A 74 -21.47 -54.42 -0.19
CA PHE A 74 -22.82 -55.06 -0.07
C PHE A 74 -23.13 -55.99 -1.25
N THR A 75 -22.61 -55.66 -2.42
CA THR A 75 -22.64 -56.54 -3.60
C THR A 75 -21.23 -56.74 -4.09
N PRO A 76 -20.52 -57.79 -3.65
CA PRO A 76 -19.14 -58.00 -4.02
C PRO A 76 -18.96 -58.14 -5.54
N PRO A 77 -17.93 -57.49 -6.12
CA PRO A 77 -17.67 -57.57 -7.56
C PRO A 77 -17.31 -59.01 -7.96
N VAL A 78 -17.74 -59.37 -9.17
CA VAL A 78 -17.52 -60.68 -9.77
C VAL A 78 -16.42 -60.55 -10.82
N SER A 79 -15.44 -61.43 -10.76
CA SER A 79 -14.46 -61.63 -11.81
C SER A 79 -14.77 -62.86 -12.66
N VAL A 80 -14.84 -62.65 -13.97
CA VAL A 80 -15.06 -63.73 -14.95
C VAL A 80 -13.77 -63.98 -15.68
N THR A 81 -13.25 -65.20 -15.60
CA THR A 81 -12.02 -65.62 -16.26
C THR A 81 -12.31 -66.84 -17.17
N ASP A 82 -11.36 -67.16 -18.08
CA ASP A 82 -11.43 -68.35 -18.91
C ASP A 82 -11.50 -69.60 -17.99
N GLY A 83 -12.54 -70.41 -18.22
CA GLY A 83 -12.81 -71.63 -17.48
C GLY A 83 -12.40 -72.92 -18.19
N THR A 84 -11.79 -72.82 -19.36
CA THR A 84 -11.43 -74.03 -20.17
C THR A 84 -10.57 -75.01 -19.44
N ALA A 85 -9.61 -74.53 -18.57
CA ALA A 85 -8.81 -75.35 -17.70
C ALA A 85 -9.63 -76.22 -16.70
N TYR A 86 -10.91 -75.85 -16.47
CA TYR A 86 -11.84 -76.53 -15.56
C TYR A 86 -13.01 -77.17 -16.31
N GLY A 87 -12.89 -77.31 -17.65
CA GLY A 87 -13.93 -77.91 -18.47
C GLY A 87 -15.21 -77.06 -18.60
N LYS A 88 -15.12 -75.74 -18.36
CA LYS A 88 -16.21 -74.75 -18.41
C LYS A 88 -15.85 -73.62 -19.36
N PRO A 89 -16.81 -72.99 -20.04
CA PRO A 89 -16.51 -71.86 -20.92
C PRO A 89 -16.00 -70.63 -20.17
N TYR A 90 -16.31 -70.44 -18.90
CA TYR A 90 -15.78 -69.38 -18.02
C TYR A 90 -15.84 -69.79 -16.56
N ASN A 91 -14.95 -69.24 -15.77
CA ASN A 91 -14.92 -69.39 -14.32
C ASN A 91 -15.35 -68.06 -13.69
N VAL A 92 -16.30 -68.10 -12.75
CA VAL A 92 -16.86 -66.93 -12.06
C VAL A 92 -16.39 -66.98 -10.62
N THR A 93 -15.58 -66.00 -10.22
CA THR A 93 -15.15 -65.81 -8.84
C THR A 93 -15.74 -64.57 -8.26
N LYS A 94 -16.23 -64.63 -7.03
CA LYS A 94 -16.73 -63.50 -6.26
C LYS A 94 -15.67 -63.02 -5.28
N THR A 95 -15.40 -61.76 -5.22
CA THR A 95 -14.58 -61.19 -4.15
C THR A 95 -15.31 -61.31 -2.81
N LEU A 96 -14.57 -61.29 -1.72
CA LEU A 96 -15.14 -61.28 -0.37
C LEU A 96 -15.73 -59.92 -0.04
N GLN A 97 -16.71 -59.90 0.89
CA GLN A 97 -17.49 -58.70 1.21
C GLN A 97 -16.62 -57.57 1.78
N TYR A 98 -15.80 -57.88 2.72
CA TYR A 98 -14.97 -56.87 3.41
C TYR A 98 -13.56 -56.84 2.82
N ASN A 99 -13.10 -55.62 2.52
CA ASN A 99 -11.77 -55.38 1.98
C ASN A 99 -11.03 -54.37 2.84
N SER A 100 -9.81 -54.67 3.27
CA SER A 100 -8.90 -53.76 3.94
C SER A 100 -7.70 -53.50 3.04
N SER A 101 -7.29 -52.27 2.92
CA SER A 101 -6.11 -51.91 2.13
C SER A 101 -5.23 -50.90 2.84
N ALA A 102 -3.92 -51.03 2.71
CA ALA A 102 -2.94 -50.04 3.06
C ALA A 102 -1.98 -49.86 1.87
N SER A 103 -1.78 -48.63 1.42
CA SER A 103 -0.96 -48.37 0.24
C SER A 103 0.02 -47.23 0.48
N LEU A 104 1.23 -47.38 -0.06
CA LEU A 104 2.22 -46.33 -0.23
C LEU A 104 2.32 -46.04 -1.72
N GLN A 105 2.07 -44.80 -2.12
CA GLN A 105 2.12 -44.36 -3.51
C GLN A 105 3.22 -43.32 -3.69
N LEU A 106 4.12 -43.57 -4.64
CA LEU A 106 5.11 -42.60 -5.11
C LEU A 106 4.70 -42.09 -6.48
N GLN A 107 4.69 -40.77 -6.64
CA GLN A 107 4.52 -40.13 -7.92
C GLN A 107 5.57 -39.01 -8.09
N MET A 108 6.29 -39.03 -9.21
CA MET A 108 7.28 -38.02 -9.55
C MET A 108 7.22 -37.69 -11.03
N PRO A 109 6.98 -36.41 -11.40
CA PRO A 109 7.07 -36.00 -12.79
C PRO A 109 8.55 -36.06 -13.24
N LEU A 110 8.86 -36.84 -14.26
CA LEU A 110 10.17 -36.87 -14.91
C LEU A 110 10.31 -35.81 -15.98
N TYR A 111 9.16 -35.50 -16.67
CA TYR A 111 9.07 -34.43 -17.63
C TYR A 111 7.64 -33.86 -17.63
N SER A 112 7.53 -32.57 -17.40
CA SER A 112 6.26 -31.81 -17.49
C SER A 112 6.57 -30.36 -17.84
N GLN A 113 6.41 -30.01 -19.10
CA GLN A 113 6.66 -28.63 -19.56
C GLN A 113 5.65 -27.66 -18.91
N THR A 114 4.41 -28.09 -18.67
CA THR A 114 3.41 -27.29 -17.96
C THR A 114 3.85 -26.95 -16.53
N ALA A 115 4.46 -27.89 -15.80
CA ALA A 115 4.97 -27.65 -14.45
C ALA A 115 6.19 -26.70 -14.47
N LEU A 116 7.09 -26.83 -15.45
CA LEU A 116 8.22 -25.92 -15.61
C LEU A 116 7.75 -24.49 -15.95
N THR A 117 6.77 -24.35 -16.82
CA THR A 117 6.18 -23.02 -17.17
C THR A 117 5.37 -22.46 -16.01
N ALA A 118 4.69 -23.28 -15.22
CA ALA A 118 4.01 -22.83 -14.00
C ALA A 118 5.00 -22.28 -12.95
N LEU A 119 6.18 -22.92 -12.79
CA LEU A 119 7.25 -22.42 -11.96
C LEU A 119 7.80 -21.06 -12.49
N ASP A 120 7.90 -20.89 -13.81
CA ASP A 120 8.36 -19.62 -14.41
C ASP A 120 7.29 -18.52 -14.25
N ILE A 121 5.99 -18.86 -14.28
CA ILE A 121 4.90 -17.97 -13.95
C ILE A 121 4.97 -17.51 -12.49
N SER A 122 5.23 -18.42 -11.53
CA SER A 122 5.33 -18.03 -10.11
C SER A 122 6.48 -17.05 -9.85
N LYS A 123 7.62 -17.19 -10.56
CA LYS A 123 8.71 -16.18 -10.51
C LYS A 123 8.28 -14.83 -11.05
N THR A 124 7.42 -14.80 -12.07
CA THR A 124 6.89 -13.54 -12.62
C THR A 124 5.90 -12.88 -11.67
N LEU A 125 5.08 -13.68 -10.97
CA LEU A 125 4.18 -13.20 -9.92
C LEU A 125 4.95 -12.65 -8.71
N ASP A 126 6.04 -13.29 -8.29
CA ASP A 126 6.94 -12.76 -7.26
C ASP A 126 7.54 -11.40 -7.66
N ARG A 127 7.94 -11.25 -8.93
CA ARG A 127 8.38 -9.95 -9.47
C ARG A 127 7.27 -8.90 -9.43
N LEU A 128 6.02 -9.25 -9.74
CA LEU A 128 4.86 -8.37 -9.61
C LEU A 128 4.63 -7.94 -8.15
N ASN A 129 4.76 -8.87 -7.19
CA ASN A 129 4.63 -8.53 -5.77
C ASN A 129 5.71 -7.55 -5.33
N THR A 130 6.96 -7.75 -5.76
CA THR A 130 8.08 -6.84 -5.47
C THR A 130 7.82 -5.45 -6.05
N LEU A 131 7.41 -5.35 -7.33
CA LEU A 131 7.09 -4.08 -7.96
C LEU A 131 5.88 -3.39 -7.33
N SER A 132 4.90 -4.15 -6.85
CA SER A 132 3.74 -3.62 -6.13
C SER A 132 4.14 -3.04 -4.77
N TYR A 133 5.09 -3.67 -4.06
CA TYR A 133 5.67 -3.13 -2.84
C TYR A 133 6.39 -1.80 -3.10
N GLU A 134 7.26 -1.75 -4.11
CA GLU A 134 8.00 -0.52 -4.44
C GLU A 134 7.07 0.62 -4.85
N LYS A 135 6.03 0.31 -5.66
CA LYS A 135 4.99 1.29 -6.01
C LYS A 135 4.23 1.79 -4.77
N ALA A 136 3.83 0.88 -3.88
CA ALA A 136 3.14 1.25 -2.64
C ALA A 136 4.01 2.12 -1.74
N LYS A 137 5.33 1.88 -1.70
CA LYS A 137 6.31 2.71 -1.01
C LYS A 137 6.39 4.12 -1.61
N GLU A 138 6.46 4.25 -2.94
CA GLU A 138 6.40 5.57 -3.60
C GLU A 138 5.11 6.32 -3.30
N ASP A 139 3.95 5.63 -3.37
CA ASP A 139 2.65 6.23 -3.08
C ASP A 139 2.56 6.69 -1.61
N LEU A 140 3.14 5.92 -0.67
CA LEU A 140 3.23 6.28 0.74
C LEU A 140 4.11 7.53 0.96
N ILE A 141 5.26 7.63 0.30
CA ILE A 141 6.13 8.82 0.34
C ILE A 141 5.35 10.06 -0.10
N VAL A 142 4.64 9.98 -1.23
CA VAL A 142 3.81 11.08 -1.73
C VAL A 142 2.69 11.44 -0.75
N GLN A 143 2.04 10.46 -0.16
CA GLN A 143 0.97 10.66 0.81
C GLN A 143 1.48 11.37 2.08
N ILE A 144 2.56 10.87 2.68
CA ILE A 144 3.17 11.49 3.88
C ILE A 144 3.61 12.91 3.57
N SER A 145 4.31 13.13 2.44
CA SER A 145 4.79 14.46 2.06
C SER A 145 3.65 15.46 1.91
N LYS A 146 2.53 15.08 1.26
CA LYS A 146 1.35 15.96 1.14
C LYS A 146 0.74 16.29 2.50
N MET A 147 0.61 15.31 3.40
CA MET A 147 0.08 15.52 4.75
C MET A 147 1.00 16.41 5.58
N TYR A 148 2.30 16.21 5.45
CA TYR A 148 3.32 17.02 6.12
C TYR A 148 3.26 18.49 5.67
N TYR A 149 3.25 18.74 4.35
CA TYR A 149 3.14 20.10 3.80
C TYR A 149 1.82 20.79 4.17
N LEU A 150 0.73 20.02 4.23
CA LEU A 150 -0.57 20.56 4.66
C LEU A 150 -0.52 20.98 6.14
N ALA A 151 0.08 20.18 7.01
CA ALA A 151 0.27 20.51 8.43
C ALA A 151 1.20 21.73 8.61
N GLN A 152 2.31 21.80 7.85
CA GLN A 152 3.17 22.98 7.84
C GLN A 152 2.42 24.25 7.46
N ASN A 153 1.63 24.19 6.40
CA ASN A 153 0.83 25.33 5.92
C ASN A 153 -0.18 25.79 6.96
N THR A 154 -0.83 24.84 7.66
CA THR A 154 -1.80 25.16 8.72
C THR A 154 -1.12 25.71 9.98
N GLU A 155 0.08 25.23 10.35
CA GLU A 155 0.87 25.84 11.44
C GLU A 155 1.27 27.28 11.12
N GLU A 156 1.71 27.55 9.89
CA GLU A 156 2.02 28.90 9.44
C GLU A 156 0.78 29.80 9.47
N GLN A 157 -0.36 29.31 9.02
CA GLN A 157 -1.66 30.01 9.10
C GLN A 157 -2.03 30.37 10.54
N ILE A 158 -1.89 29.45 11.49
CA ILE A 158 -2.15 29.69 12.92
C ILE A 158 -1.22 30.80 13.45
N GLY A 159 0.05 30.79 13.07
CA GLY A 159 1.00 31.85 13.41
C GLY A 159 0.54 33.21 12.91
N ILE A 160 0.17 33.30 11.65
CA ILE A 160 -0.31 34.53 11.01
C ILE A 160 -1.59 35.05 11.69
N ILE A 161 -2.58 34.16 11.92
CA ILE A 161 -3.85 34.55 12.60
C ILE A 161 -3.55 35.09 14.01
N LYS A 162 -2.64 34.46 14.74
CA LYS A 162 -2.23 34.91 16.09
C LYS A 162 -1.62 36.32 16.06
N ASP A 163 -0.76 36.59 15.07
CA ASP A 163 -0.16 37.91 14.91
C ASP A 163 -1.20 38.96 14.50
N ASN A 164 -2.19 38.58 13.66
CA ASN A 164 -3.31 39.43 13.30
C ASN A 164 -4.20 39.76 14.52
N ILE A 165 -4.52 38.77 15.35
CA ILE A 165 -5.27 38.96 16.60
C ILE A 165 -4.54 40.00 17.48
N LYS A 166 -3.24 39.81 17.70
CA LYS A 166 -2.46 40.76 18.51
C LYS A 166 -2.49 42.18 17.96
N ARG A 167 -2.37 42.35 16.63
CA ARG A 167 -2.46 43.66 15.99
C ARG A 167 -3.82 44.31 16.17
N LEU A 168 -4.91 43.54 16.04
CA LEU A 168 -6.27 44.05 16.25
C LEU A 168 -6.58 44.32 17.72
N GLU A 169 -5.98 43.60 18.67
CA GLU A 169 -6.08 43.92 20.11
C GLU A 169 -5.47 45.29 20.39
N GLU A 170 -4.24 45.55 19.87
CA GLU A 170 -3.59 46.85 19.99
C GLU A 170 -4.44 47.95 19.34
N LEU A 171 -5.02 47.70 18.16
CA LEU A 171 -5.92 48.66 17.48
C LEU A 171 -7.19 48.93 18.28
N ARG A 172 -7.80 47.91 18.90
CA ARG A 172 -8.97 48.06 19.78
C ARG A 172 -8.64 48.95 20.95
N ASP A 173 -7.51 48.76 21.61
CA ASP A 173 -7.13 49.55 22.79
C ASP A 173 -6.91 51.03 22.44
N ILE A 174 -6.29 51.31 21.28
CA ILE A 174 -6.15 52.67 20.75
C ILE A 174 -7.50 53.26 20.43
N THR A 175 -8.41 52.54 19.73
CA THR A 175 -9.73 52.99 19.34
C THR A 175 -10.60 53.25 20.57
N GLN A 176 -10.51 52.43 21.60
CA GLN A 176 -11.20 52.63 22.86
C GLN A 176 -10.71 53.91 23.55
N ALA A 177 -9.38 54.15 23.61
CA ALA A 177 -8.81 55.37 24.18
C ALA A 177 -9.27 56.61 23.39
N PHE A 178 -9.37 56.54 22.07
CA PHE A 178 -9.90 57.64 21.25
C PHE A 178 -11.39 57.90 21.51
N HIS A 179 -12.18 56.81 21.67
CA HIS A 179 -13.61 56.93 22.02
C HIS A 179 -13.80 57.58 23.39
N ASP A 180 -13.02 57.19 24.39
CA ASP A 180 -13.10 57.73 25.74
C ASP A 180 -12.71 59.24 25.81
N ASN A 181 -12.02 59.74 24.77
CA ASN A 181 -11.66 61.15 24.60
C ASN A 181 -12.53 61.85 23.51
N ASP A 182 -13.68 61.30 23.12
CA ASP A 182 -14.56 61.81 22.09
C ASP A 182 -13.95 61.97 20.68
N MET A 183 -12.84 61.25 20.40
CA MET A 183 -12.14 61.31 19.11
C MET A 183 -12.54 60.17 18.14
N ALA A 184 -13.23 59.12 18.61
CA ALA A 184 -13.70 58.01 17.81
C ALA A 184 -15.17 57.68 18.15
N LEU A 185 -15.88 57.09 17.19
CA LEU A 185 -17.28 56.67 17.37
C LEU A 185 -17.35 55.31 18.09
N SER A 186 -18.36 55.11 18.94
CA SER A 186 -18.66 53.84 19.58
C SER A 186 -18.81 52.69 18.56
N VAL A 187 -19.27 52.97 17.34
CA VAL A 187 -19.40 51.97 16.27
C VAL A 187 -18.06 51.48 15.79
N ASP A 188 -16.99 52.25 15.86
CA ASP A 188 -15.66 51.86 15.43
C ASP A 188 -15.03 50.84 16.39
N VAL A 189 -15.18 51.02 17.72
CA VAL A 189 -14.82 50.02 18.73
C VAL A 189 -15.57 48.70 18.51
N LYS A 190 -16.87 48.76 18.20
CA LYS A 190 -17.68 47.58 17.90
C LYS A 190 -17.21 46.84 16.66
N ARG A 191 -16.81 47.57 15.59
CA ARG A 191 -16.26 46.98 14.36
C ARG A 191 -14.97 46.20 14.63
N VAL A 192 -14.04 46.77 15.39
CA VAL A 192 -12.79 46.07 15.77
C VAL A 192 -13.09 44.84 16.60
N ASN A 193 -14.03 44.91 17.56
CA ASN A 193 -14.40 43.74 18.37
C ASN A 193 -15.03 42.63 17.52
N VAL A 194 -15.86 42.95 16.51
CA VAL A 194 -16.42 41.94 15.58
C VAL A 194 -15.30 41.26 14.79
N ASN A 195 -14.31 42.01 14.30
CA ASN A 195 -13.19 41.44 13.57
C ASN A 195 -12.29 40.57 14.46
N LEU A 196 -12.03 40.96 15.71
CA LEU A 196 -11.33 40.16 16.71
C LEU A 196 -12.02 38.81 16.97
N GLU A 197 -13.34 38.84 17.15
CA GLU A 197 -14.14 37.65 17.36
C GLU A 197 -14.08 36.71 16.12
N ASN A 198 -14.21 37.29 14.92
CA ASN A 198 -14.05 36.51 13.68
C ASN A 198 -12.67 35.84 13.55
N LEU A 199 -11.59 36.54 13.87
CA LEU A 199 -10.24 35.97 13.88
C LEU A 199 -10.06 34.93 14.97
N SER A 200 -10.67 35.12 16.14
CA SER A 200 -10.66 34.11 17.23
C SER A 200 -11.32 32.81 16.78
N VAL A 201 -12.48 32.88 16.13
CA VAL A 201 -13.14 31.72 15.52
C VAL A 201 -12.28 31.05 14.43
N GLN A 202 -11.62 31.84 13.58
CA GLN A 202 -10.72 31.32 12.56
C GLN A 202 -9.51 30.60 13.20
N TYR A 203 -8.94 31.16 14.27
CA TYR A 203 -7.86 30.56 15.04
C TYR A 203 -8.25 29.19 15.61
N ASP A 204 -9.42 29.11 16.25
CA ASP A 204 -9.91 27.85 16.84
C ASP A 204 -10.18 26.79 15.75
N ASN A 205 -10.76 27.21 14.62
CA ASN A 205 -10.98 26.32 13.48
C ASN A 205 -9.65 25.80 12.88
N ALA A 206 -8.66 26.66 12.69
CA ALA A 206 -7.35 26.30 12.18
C ALA A 206 -6.63 25.33 13.14
N LYS A 207 -6.73 25.55 14.45
CA LYS A 207 -6.18 24.67 15.48
C LYS A 207 -6.85 23.30 15.50
N ALA A 208 -8.17 23.25 15.36
CA ALA A 208 -8.89 21.98 15.23
C ALA A 208 -8.48 21.22 13.95
N MET A 209 -8.33 21.93 12.82
CA MET A 209 -7.87 21.38 11.57
C MET A 209 -6.44 20.80 11.69
N LEU A 210 -5.51 21.54 12.31
CA LEU A 210 -4.14 21.07 12.55
C LEU A 210 -4.12 19.79 13.38
N THR A 211 -4.94 19.73 14.42
CA THR A 211 -5.08 18.54 15.25
C THR A 211 -5.52 17.32 14.42
N GLN A 212 -6.50 17.49 13.53
CA GLN A 212 -6.95 16.44 12.62
C GLN A 212 -5.83 16.01 11.65
N GLN A 213 -5.10 16.97 11.07
CA GLN A 213 -3.97 16.70 10.17
C GLN A 213 -2.84 15.93 10.87
N TYR A 214 -2.52 16.30 12.10
CA TYR A 214 -1.55 15.55 12.92
C TYR A 214 -2.02 14.14 13.25
N ASN A 215 -3.29 13.95 13.56
CA ASN A 215 -3.83 12.61 13.80
C ASN A 215 -3.74 11.73 12.56
N MET A 216 -4.00 12.30 11.36
CA MET A 216 -3.83 11.58 10.10
C MET A 216 -2.36 11.27 9.80
N LEU A 217 -1.46 12.22 10.04
CA LEU A 217 -0.02 12.00 9.87
C LEU A 217 0.49 10.90 10.81
N LYS A 218 0.15 10.97 12.11
CA LYS A 218 0.46 9.94 13.11
C LYS A 218 -0.03 8.55 12.66
N TYR A 219 -1.26 8.48 12.18
CA TYR A 219 -1.83 7.21 11.70
C TYR A 219 -1.02 6.62 10.54
N VAL A 220 -0.60 7.45 9.58
CA VAL A 220 0.13 6.95 8.40
C VAL A 220 1.56 6.55 8.73
N ILE A 221 2.23 7.26 9.68
CA ILE A 221 3.61 6.96 10.10
C ILE A 221 3.67 5.98 11.29
N ASP A 222 2.53 5.48 11.76
CA ASP A 222 2.39 4.61 12.95
C ASP A 222 3.09 5.22 14.18
N TYR A 223 2.74 6.49 14.47
CA TYR A 223 3.23 7.23 15.64
C TYR A 223 2.20 7.16 16.79
N PRO A 224 2.62 7.09 18.07
CA PRO A 224 1.70 7.02 19.20
C PRO A 224 0.70 8.18 19.22
N ALA A 225 -0.60 7.86 19.36
CA ALA A 225 -1.68 8.85 19.26
C ALA A 225 -1.66 9.88 20.42
N ASP A 226 -1.17 9.47 21.59
CA ASP A 226 -1.09 10.26 22.84
C ASP A 226 0.10 11.22 22.88
N GLN A 227 1.10 11.06 22.03
CA GLN A 227 2.25 11.93 21.96
C GLN A 227 1.98 13.12 21.05
N ALA A 228 2.34 14.33 21.50
CA ALA A 228 2.25 15.54 20.69
C ALA A 228 3.39 15.60 19.68
N ILE A 229 3.06 15.97 18.43
CA ILE A 229 4.03 16.22 17.36
C ILE A 229 3.90 17.65 16.85
N ALA A 230 4.98 18.18 16.29
CA ALA A 230 5.01 19.39 15.47
C ALA A 230 5.82 19.11 14.22
N VAL A 231 5.58 19.87 13.16
CA VAL A 231 6.41 19.82 11.94
C VAL A 231 7.45 20.94 11.97
N GLU A 232 8.54 20.77 11.23
CA GLU A 232 9.51 21.84 11.07
C GLU A 232 8.93 22.97 10.21
N LYS A 233 9.44 24.19 10.41
CA LYS A 233 9.06 25.32 9.55
C LYS A 233 9.49 25.05 8.11
N PRO A 234 8.68 25.50 7.12
CA PRO A 234 9.00 25.27 5.73
C PRO A 234 10.36 25.92 5.36
N ASN A 235 11.23 25.11 4.76
CA ASN A 235 12.40 25.63 4.06
C ASN A 235 12.04 25.75 2.58
N VAL A 236 11.91 26.97 2.08
CA VAL A 236 11.52 27.23 0.69
C VAL A 236 12.77 27.25 -0.18
N GLU A 237 13.20 26.06 -0.61
CA GLU A 237 14.20 25.96 -1.67
C GLU A 237 13.55 26.15 -3.03
N GLN A 238 14.13 27.04 -3.85
CA GLN A 238 13.71 27.15 -5.25
C GLN A 238 14.19 25.90 -6.02
N VAL A 239 13.24 25.21 -6.61
CA VAL A 239 13.54 24.02 -7.42
C VAL A 239 14.10 24.48 -8.77
N ASP A 240 15.27 23.98 -9.10
CA ASP A 240 15.82 24.13 -10.46
C ASP A 240 15.06 23.19 -11.42
N LEU A 241 14.16 23.78 -12.22
CA LEU A 241 13.39 23.07 -13.24
C LEU A 241 14.29 22.34 -14.26
N ALA A 242 15.49 22.84 -14.50
CA ALA A 242 16.43 22.21 -15.44
C ALA A 242 17.00 20.89 -14.89
N ALA A 243 17.03 20.71 -13.60
CA ALA A 243 17.48 19.48 -12.95
C ALA A 243 16.40 18.36 -12.94
N LEU A 244 15.16 18.66 -13.33
CA LEU A 244 14.02 17.74 -13.34
C LEU A 244 13.59 17.41 -14.77
N THR A 245 14.52 17.06 -15.64
CA THR A 245 14.28 16.84 -17.07
C THR A 245 13.92 15.39 -17.38
N GLY A 246 12.79 15.21 -18.08
CA GLY A 246 12.38 13.95 -18.70
C GLY A 246 11.52 13.05 -17.80
N LEU A 247 10.45 12.51 -18.39
CA LEU A 247 9.66 11.45 -17.77
C LEU A 247 10.54 10.21 -17.55
N ASN A 248 10.54 9.66 -16.36
CA ASN A 248 11.17 8.37 -16.11
C ASN A 248 10.27 7.22 -16.61
N GLU A 249 10.58 6.67 -17.77
CA GLU A 249 9.84 5.53 -18.33
C GLU A 249 10.08 4.21 -17.56
N ASN A 250 10.92 4.23 -16.51
CA ASN A 250 11.15 3.10 -15.60
C ASN A 250 10.38 3.22 -14.27
N LEU A 251 9.34 4.06 -14.19
CA LEU A 251 8.47 4.12 -13.03
C LEU A 251 7.89 2.73 -12.71
N TYR A 252 7.75 2.41 -11.42
CA TYR A 252 7.25 1.11 -10.97
C TYR A 252 5.87 0.76 -11.54
N GLU A 253 5.02 1.75 -11.77
CA GLU A 253 3.72 1.55 -12.42
C GLU A 253 3.86 1.02 -13.86
N LEU A 254 4.77 1.58 -14.67
CA LEU A 254 5.04 1.08 -16.03
C LEU A 254 5.72 -0.29 -16.02
N GLN A 255 6.63 -0.52 -15.06
CA GLN A 255 7.25 -1.83 -14.88
C GLN A 255 6.23 -2.90 -14.50
N LEU A 256 5.24 -2.58 -13.65
CA LEU A 256 4.13 -3.46 -13.31
C LEU A 256 3.35 -3.88 -14.54
N LEU A 257 2.93 -2.92 -15.37
CA LEU A 257 2.16 -3.19 -16.59
C LEU A 257 2.96 -4.01 -17.61
N ARG A 258 4.25 -3.73 -17.76
CA ARG A 258 5.15 -4.53 -18.63
C ARG A 258 5.30 -5.97 -18.09
N THR A 259 5.39 -6.13 -16.78
CA THR A 259 5.49 -7.46 -16.15
C THR A 259 4.16 -8.22 -16.26
N GLN A 260 3.01 -7.53 -16.20
CA GLN A 260 1.69 -8.11 -16.45
C GLN A 260 1.56 -8.59 -17.90
N GLN A 261 2.09 -7.85 -18.88
CA GLN A 261 2.16 -8.32 -20.27
C GLN A 261 3.01 -9.61 -20.36
N THR A 262 4.19 -9.63 -19.74
CA THR A 262 5.05 -10.82 -19.69
C THR A 262 4.33 -12.01 -19.02
N LEU A 263 3.55 -11.78 -17.97
CA LEU A 263 2.73 -12.80 -17.33
C LEU A 263 1.67 -13.37 -18.28
N ALA A 264 1.00 -12.51 -19.07
CA ALA A 264 0.02 -12.94 -20.06
C ALA A 264 0.68 -13.80 -21.17
N GLU A 265 1.88 -13.42 -21.63
CA GLU A 265 2.67 -14.20 -22.59
C GLU A 265 3.03 -15.58 -22.05
N LYS A 266 3.45 -15.66 -20.78
CA LYS A 266 3.75 -16.93 -20.11
C LYS A 266 2.51 -17.81 -19.89
N LYS A 267 1.34 -17.21 -19.59
CA LYS A 267 0.06 -17.92 -19.53
C LYS A 267 -0.34 -18.51 -20.88
N LYS A 268 -0.10 -17.78 -21.98
CA LYS A 268 -0.30 -18.33 -23.34
C LYS A 268 0.65 -19.48 -23.62
N LYS A 269 1.93 -19.37 -23.20
CA LYS A 269 2.89 -20.47 -23.29
C LYS A 269 2.42 -21.69 -22.50
N LEU A 270 1.93 -21.51 -21.27
CA LEU A 270 1.38 -22.58 -20.45
C LEU A 270 0.23 -23.31 -21.16
N ALA A 271 -0.67 -22.55 -21.82
CA ALA A 271 -1.75 -23.16 -22.61
C ALA A 271 -1.25 -23.97 -23.81
N LYS A 272 -0.16 -23.53 -24.48
CA LYS A 272 0.52 -24.26 -25.55
C LYS A 272 1.21 -25.51 -25.03
N ASP A 273 1.88 -25.42 -23.87
CA ASP A 273 2.61 -26.52 -23.25
C ASP A 273 1.68 -27.69 -22.85
N GLY A 274 0.38 -27.42 -22.72
CA GLY A 274 -0.64 -28.45 -22.54
C GLY A 274 -0.79 -29.43 -23.70
N TYR A 275 -0.21 -29.17 -24.87
CA TYR A 275 -0.14 -30.15 -25.99
C TYR A 275 1.07 -31.10 -25.87
N LEU A 276 2.05 -30.77 -25.02
CA LEU A 276 3.26 -31.57 -24.89
C LEU A 276 3.00 -32.81 -24.03
N PRO A 277 3.72 -33.91 -24.29
CA PRO A 277 3.61 -35.09 -23.46
C PRO A 277 4.10 -34.83 -22.03
N THR A 278 3.56 -35.60 -21.10
CA THR A 278 4.06 -35.68 -19.72
C THR A 278 4.55 -37.07 -19.41
N LEU A 279 5.69 -37.17 -18.72
CA LEU A 279 6.33 -38.40 -18.28
C LEU A 279 6.38 -38.38 -16.76
N ALA A 280 5.91 -39.44 -16.12
CA ALA A 280 5.95 -39.58 -14.67
C ALA A 280 6.46 -40.96 -14.24
N LEU A 281 7.27 -40.98 -13.19
CA LEU A 281 7.62 -42.17 -12.44
C LEU A 281 6.50 -42.42 -11.41
N THR A 282 6.00 -43.66 -11.37
CA THR A 282 5.01 -44.09 -10.40
C THR A 282 5.51 -45.30 -9.66
N GLY A 283 5.24 -45.37 -8.37
CA GLY A 283 5.53 -46.57 -7.56
C GLY A 283 4.35 -46.81 -6.62
N ASN A 284 4.02 -48.07 -6.43
CA ASN A 284 3.01 -48.46 -5.47
C ASN A 284 3.46 -49.68 -4.67
N TRP A 285 3.18 -49.64 -3.38
CA TRP A 285 3.29 -50.74 -2.43
C TRP A 285 1.95 -50.84 -1.74
N THR A 286 1.24 -51.94 -1.97
CA THR A 286 -0.10 -52.12 -1.46
C THR A 286 -0.17 -53.44 -0.68
N TYR A 287 -0.78 -53.39 0.47
CA TYR A 287 -1.23 -54.52 1.24
C TYR A 287 -2.76 -54.57 1.22
N THR A 288 -3.35 -55.67 0.83
CA THR A 288 -4.80 -55.85 0.75
C THR A 288 -5.19 -57.14 1.44
N ALA A 289 -6.24 -57.07 2.25
CA ALA A 289 -6.83 -58.26 2.89
C ALA A 289 -8.32 -58.32 2.56
N PHE A 290 -8.84 -59.51 2.45
CA PHE A 290 -10.23 -59.82 2.14
C PHE A 290 -10.82 -60.81 3.15
N THR A 291 -12.04 -60.53 3.64
CA THR A 291 -12.76 -61.41 4.56
C THR A 291 -14.28 -61.31 4.36
N ASP A 292 -15.01 -62.38 4.68
CA ASP A 292 -16.47 -62.38 4.71
C ASP A 292 -17.03 -62.03 6.10
N ASN A 293 -16.17 -61.88 7.13
CA ASN A 293 -16.61 -61.62 8.47
C ASN A 293 -15.99 -60.30 9.01
N ILE A 294 -16.79 -59.37 9.36
CA ILE A 294 -16.38 -58.06 9.91
C ILE A 294 -15.49 -58.17 11.17
N LYS A 295 -15.65 -59.22 11.98
CA LYS A 295 -14.85 -59.46 13.17
C LYS A 295 -13.39 -59.76 12.83
N ASN A 296 -13.14 -60.31 11.62
CA ASN A 296 -11.78 -60.64 11.16
C ASN A 296 -11.11 -59.48 10.40
N TRP A 297 -11.74 -58.30 10.33
CA TRP A 297 -11.27 -57.19 9.49
C TRP A 297 -9.84 -56.73 9.84
N PHE A 298 -9.48 -56.80 11.12
CA PHE A 298 -8.13 -56.45 11.62
C PHE A 298 -7.30 -57.65 12.05
N HIS A 299 -7.81 -58.87 11.95
CA HIS A 299 -7.03 -60.07 12.27
C HIS A 299 -6.29 -60.59 11.05
N SER A 300 -5.08 -61.12 11.28
CA SER A 300 -4.33 -61.86 10.28
C SER A 300 -4.36 -63.33 10.66
N GLY A 301 -4.66 -64.23 9.72
CA GLY A 301 -4.74 -65.67 9.93
C GLY A 301 -5.44 -66.38 8.79
N GLU A 302 -5.89 -67.63 9.01
CA GLU A 302 -6.55 -68.42 7.96
C GLU A 302 -7.83 -67.77 7.39
N SER A 303 -8.50 -66.89 8.14
CA SER A 303 -9.74 -66.20 7.75
C SER A 303 -9.55 -64.80 7.17
N ASN A 304 -8.31 -64.25 7.18
CA ASN A 304 -7.98 -62.96 6.60
C ASN A 304 -6.49 -62.85 6.27
N HIS A 305 -6.13 -63.16 5.05
CA HIS A 305 -4.75 -63.06 4.58
C HIS A 305 -4.43 -61.69 3.97
N TRP A 306 -3.30 -61.10 4.37
CA TRP A 306 -2.76 -59.90 3.80
C TRP A 306 -1.87 -60.19 2.61
N TYR A 307 -2.28 -59.74 1.44
CA TYR A 307 -1.55 -59.90 0.18
C TYR A 307 -0.80 -58.60 -0.11
N LYS A 308 0.47 -58.73 -0.42
CA LYS A 308 1.28 -57.59 -0.85
C LYS A 308 1.37 -57.55 -2.37
N SER A 309 1.27 -56.32 -2.90
CA SER A 309 1.54 -56.04 -4.30
C SER A 309 2.46 -54.82 -4.36
N ASN A 310 3.47 -54.82 -5.16
CA ASN A 310 4.36 -53.69 -5.37
C ASN A 310 4.76 -53.59 -6.84
N GLY A 311 4.96 -52.36 -7.28
CA GLY A 311 5.37 -52.11 -8.65
C GLY A 311 6.00 -50.72 -8.79
N ILE A 312 6.91 -50.58 -9.73
CA ILE A 312 7.44 -49.31 -10.22
C ILE A 312 7.20 -49.29 -11.71
N GLY A 313 6.71 -48.12 -12.19
CA GLY A 313 6.41 -47.94 -13.61
C GLY A 313 6.71 -46.51 -14.06
N VAL A 314 6.81 -46.35 -15.36
CA VAL A 314 6.89 -45.06 -16.02
C VAL A 314 5.63 -44.88 -16.87
N SER A 315 4.91 -43.79 -16.65
CA SER A 315 3.71 -43.45 -17.40
C SER A 315 3.99 -42.30 -18.36
N LEU A 316 3.68 -42.49 -19.64
CA LEU A 316 3.71 -41.45 -20.66
C LEU A 316 2.25 -41.07 -21.04
N ARG A 317 1.91 -39.79 -20.91
CA ARG A 317 0.60 -39.29 -21.32
C ARG A 317 0.76 -38.26 -22.45
N ILE A 318 0.15 -38.53 -23.59
CA ILE A 318 0.15 -37.67 -24.78
C ILE A 318 -1.29 -37.25 -25.07
N PRO A 319 -1.65 -35.96 -24.90
CA PRO A 319 -3.01 -35.50 -25.20
C PRO A 319 -3.20 -35.36 -26.72
N VAL A 320 -3.99 -36.25 -27.31
CA VAL A 320 -4.21 -36.30 -28.78
C VAL A 320 -5.36 -35.39 -29.21
N PHE A 321 -6.47 -35.41 -28.46
CA PHE A 321 -7.67 -34.61 -28.76
C PHE A 321 -8.38 -34.22 -27.48
N ASP A 322 -8.79 -32.95 -27.39
CA ASP A 322 -9.42 -32.34 -26.20
C ASP A 322 -10.65 -31.51 -26.52
N GLY A 323 -11.30 -31.79 -27.67
CA GLY A 323 -12.50 -31.02 -28.07
C GLY A 323 -12.21 -29.53 -28.36
N PHE A 324 -11.00 -29.18 -28.80
CA PHE A 324 -10.53 -27.81 -29.07
C PHE A 324 -10.39 -26.90 -27.83
N GLU A 325 -10.44 -27.42 -26.63
CA GLU A 325 -10.30 -26.66 -25.39
C GLU A 325 -8.99 -25.86 -25.36
N LYS A 326 -7.85 -26.49 -25.64
CA LYS A 326 -6.53 -25.81 -25.62
C LYS A 326 -6.43 -24.73 -26.68
N ARG A 327 -6.99 -24.98 -27.89
CA ARG A 327 -7.05 -23.96 -28.96
C ARG A 327 -7.80 -22.71 -28.48
N SER A 328 -8.94 -22.88 -27.81
CA SER A 328 -9.73 -21.78 -27.26
C SER A 328 -8.99 -21.06 -26.12
N LYS A 329 -8.29 -21.79 -25.23
CA LYS A 329 -7.46 -21.21 -24.19
C LYS A 329 -6.31 -20.36 -24.77
N ILE A 330 -5.65 -20.82 -25.85
CA ILE A 330 -4.58 -20.07 -26.53
C ILE A 330 -5.12 -18.79 -27.16
N ARG A 331 -6.29 -18.84 -27.82
CA ARG A 331 -6.93 -17.65 -28.41
C ARG A 331 -7.31 -16.64 -27.33
N LYS A 332 -7.93 -17.09 -26.23
CA LYS A 332 -8.24 -16.25 -25.07
C LYS A 332 -6.98 -15.58 -24.52
N ALA A 333 -5.91 -16.35 -24.28
CA ALA A 333 -4.65 -15.83 -23.79
C ALA A 333 -3.99 -14.85 -24.77
N GLN A 334 -4.24 -14.96 -26.10
CA GLN A 334 -3.77 -13.94 -27.06
C GLN A 334 -4.49 -12.61 -26.83
N VAL A 335 -5.81 -12.62 -26.64
CA VAL A 335 -6.57 -11.40 -26.32
C VAL A 335 -6.12 -10.78 -25.00
N ASP A 336 -5.76 -11.60 -23.99
CA ASP A 336 -5.21 -11.10 -22.72
C ASP A 336 -3.86 -10.38 -22.93
N ILE A 337 -3.01 -10.86 -23.85
CA ILE A 337 -1.74 -10.20 -24.23
C ILE A 337 -2.03 -8.86 -24.91
N ASP A 338 -2.95 -8.85 -25.89
CA ASP A 338 -3.29 -7.64 -26.63
C ASP A 338 -3.89 -6.58 -25.71
N ASN A 339 -4.75 -6.97 -24.76
CA ASN A 339 -5.29 -6.08 -23.71
C ASN A 339 -4.20 -5.54 -22.78
N ALA A 340 -3.27 -6.39 -22.33
CA ALA A 340 -2.15 -5.96 -21.49
C ALA A 340 -1.25 -4.95 -22.22
N LYS A 341 -1.00 -5.15 -23.51
CA LYS A 341 -0.24 -4.22 -24.35
C LYS A 341 -0.95 -2.87 -24.47
N LEU A 342 -2.24 -2.87 -24.78
CA LEU A 342 -3.05 -1.66 -24.84
C LEU A 342 -3.08 -0.91 -23.50
N SER A 343 -3.14 -1.64 -22.38
CA SER A 343 -3.09 -1.05 -21.03
C SER A 343 -1.75 -0.35 -20.79
N TYR A 344 -0.64 -0.96 -21.15
CA TYR A 344 0.69 -0.35 -21.06
C TYR A 344 0.81 0.91 -21.92
N GLU A 345 0.40 0.84 -23.19
CA GLU A 345 0.45 1.97 -24.13
C GLU A 345 -0.42 3.14 -23.65
N ASN A 346 -1.62 2.85 -23.14
CA ASN A 346 -2.52 3.87 -22.58
C ASN A 346 -1.92 4.54 -21.33
N ALA A 347 -1.36 3.76 -20.40
CA ALA A 347 -0.71 4.28 -19.21
C ALA A 347 0.50 5.16 -19.57
N LEU A 348 1.33 4.73 -20.53
CA LEU A 348 2.48 5.51 -21.00
C LEU A 348 2.04 6.85 -21.59
N LYS A 349 0.98 6.86 -22.42
CA LYS A 349 0.42 8.11 -22.98
C LYS A 349 -0.12 9.01 -21.85
N GLY A 350 -0.85 8.43 -20.89
CA GLY A 350 -1.36 9.15 -19.72
C GLY A 350 -0.23 9.80 -18.92
N MET A 351 0.84 9.05 -18.63
CA MET A 351 1.99 9.56 -17.88
C MET A 351 2.76 10.66 -18.63
N ARG A 352 2.90 10.56 -19.96
CA ARG A 352 3.49 11.63 -20.76
C ARG A 352 2.68 12.92 -20.70
N THR A 353 1.34 12.80 -20.73
CA THR A 353 0.44 13.95 -20.55
C THR A 353 0.54 14.51 -19.15
N GLN A 354 0.54 13.66 -18.11
CA GLN A 354 0.71 14.09 -16.73
C GLN A 354 2.05 14.79 -16.49
N TYR A 355 3.13 14.29 -17.09
CA TYR A 355 4.43 14.92 -17.00
C TYR A 355 4.44 16.31 -17.65
N ALA A 356 3.89 16.46 -18.86
CA ALA A 356 3.79 17.75 -19.52
C ALA A 356 3.00 18.76 -18.66
N ASN A 357 1.82 18.35 -18.16
CA ASN A 357 1.02 19.19 -17.28
C ASN A 357 1.76 19.52 -15.97
N ALA A 358 2.47 18.56 -15.36
CA ALA A 358 3.20 18.78 -14.10
C ALA A 358 4.36 19.78 -14.27
N VAL A 359 5.03 19.81 -15.43
CA VAL A 359 6.06 20.82 -15.74
C VAL A 359 5.44 22.21 -15.82
N ASP A 360 4.31 22.35 -16.54
CA ASP A 360 3.62 23.64 -16.70
C ASP A 360 3.05 24.09 -15.34
N ASP A 361 2.45 23.18 -14.56
CA ASP A 361 1.91 23.44 -13.24
C ASP A 361 3.00 23.92 -12.27
N LEU A 362 4.16 23.25 -12.22
CA LEU A 362 5.27 23.65 -11.36
C LEU A 362 5.79 25.06 -11.76
N ALA A 363 6.01 25.30 -13.04
CA ALA A 363 6.45 26.60 -13.53
C ALA A 363 5.45 27.72 -13.21
N ASN A 364 4.17 27.44 -13.35
CA ASN A 364 3.09 28.40 -13.01
C ASN A 364 3.00 28.64 -11.49
N ASN A 365 3.00 27.56 -10.69
CA ASN A 365 2.89 27.65 -9.22
C ASN A 365 4.11 28.34 -8.61
N GLN A 366 5.30 28.14 -9.15
CA GLN A 366 6.52 28.84 -8.73
C GLN A 366 6.40 30.36 -8.94
N ARG A 367 5.93 30.78 -10.13
CA ARG A 367 5.70 32.21 -10.43
C ARG A 367 4.58 32.78 -9.56
N ASN A 368 3.49 32.02 -9.37
CA ASN A 368 2.36 32.45 -8.53
C ASN A 368 2.80 32.61 -7.08
N PHE A 369 3.53 31.64 -6.53
CA PHE A 369 4.08 31.70 -5.17
C PHE A 369 4.94 32.97 -4.96
N SER A 370 5.86 33.27 -5.88
CA SER A 370 6.67 34.49 -5.79
C SER A 370 5.82 35.75 -5.80
N ARG A 371 4.84 35.84 -6.70
CA ARG A 371 3.95 37.00 -6.80
C ARG A 371 3.05 37.17 -5.58
N GLN A 372 2.51 36.09 -5.05
CA GLN A 372 1.66 36.15 -3.86
C GLN A 372 2.45 36.49 -2.60
N ARG A 373 3.70 36.05 -2.49
CA ARG A 373 4.60 36.47 -1.42
C ARG A 373 4.85 37.98 -1.48
N ASP A 374 5.21 38.49 -2.67
CA ASP A 374 5.46 39.93 -2.84
C ASP A 374 4.21 40.77 -2.60
N ASN A 375 3.04 40.29 -3.01
CA ASN A 375 1.74 40.90 -2.76
C ASN A 375 1.37 40.94 -1.27
N TYR A 376 1.65 39.84 -0.54
CA TYR A 376 1.45 39.78 0.91
C TYR A 376 2.35 40.79 1.62
N LEU A 377 3.63 40.88 1.29
CA LEU A 377 4.54 41.86 1.89
C LEU A 377 4.12 43.30 1.64
N LEU A 378 3.62 43.59 0.43
CA LEU A 378 3.07 44.91 0.08
C LEU A 378 1.79 45.24 0.89
N ALA A 379 0.86 44.27 1.01
CA ALA A 379 -0.37 44.48 1.78
C ALA A 379 -0.06 44.67 3.28
N GLU A 380 0.94 43.98 3.83
CA GLU A 380 1.40 44.17 5.20
C GLU A 380 1.98 45.58 5.43
N ASP A 381 2.77 46.09 4.48
CA ASP A 381 3.34 47.44 4.55
C ASP A 381 2.23 48.50 4.46
N ILE A 382 1.27 48.34 3.56
CA ILE A 382 0.09 49.25 3.45
C ILE A 382 -0.67 49.26 4.76
N TYR A 383 -1.04 48.12 5.31
CA TYR A 383 -1.74 48.02 6.59
C TYR A 383 -0.99 48.72 7.72
N LYS A 384 0.33 48.54 7.80
CA LYS A 384 1.18 49.18 8.80
C LYS A 384 1.11 50.71 8.66
N VAL A 385 1.33 51.24 7.46
CA VAL A 385 1.27 52.69 7.20
C VAL A 385 -0.10 53.27 7.55
N THR A 386 -1.20 52.63 7.15
CA THR A 386 -2.57 53.10 7.45
C THR A 386 -2.88 53.02 8.94
N SER A 387 -2.43 51.94 9.63
CA SER A 387 -2.55 51.81 11.09
C SER A 387 -1.80 52.90 11.83
N ASP A 388 -0.58 53.27 11.40
CA ASP A 388 0.21 54.36 12.00
C ASP A 388 -0.47 55.72 11.77
N ARG A 389 -0.98 55.97 10.56
CA ARG A 389 -1.77 57.20 10.27
C ARG A 389 -3.06 57.27 11.09
N TYR A 390 -3.71 56.14 11.39
CA TYR A 390 -4.86 56.13 12.28
C TYR A 390 -4.48 56.53 13.71
N ARG A 391 -3.34 56.05 14.23
CA ARG A 391 -2.82 56.42 15.54
C ARG A 391 -2.53 57.92 15.66
N GLU A 392 -2.17 58.55 14.54
CA GLU A 392 -1.96 59.99 14.45
C GLU A 392 -3.27 60.78 14.16
N GLY A 393 -4.41 60.10 14.04
CA GLY A 393 -5.73 60.74 13.73
C GLY A 393 -5.90 61.21 12.28
N ILE A 394 -5.02 60.71 11.36
CA ILE A 394 -5.02 61.13 9.93
C ILE A 394 -5.84 60.18 9.05
N ALA A 395 -5.90 58.88 9.38
CA ALA A 395 -6.69 57.89 8.66
C ALA A 395 -7.97 57.54 9.42
N SER A 396 -8.97 57.05 8.71
CA SER A 396 -10.20 56.53 9.30
C SER A 396 -10.10 55.08 9.73
N MET A 397 -10.91 54.65 10.72
CA MET A 397 -11.02 53.24 11.10
C MET A 397 -11.44 52.33 9.94
N THR A 398 -12.30 52.84 9.04
CA THR A 398 -12.76 52.10 7.88
C THR A 398 -11.61 51.76 6.91
N GLU A 399 -10.65 52.68 6.70
CA GLU A 399 -9.45 52.44 5.90
C GLU A 399 -8.57 51.36 6.54
N VAL A 400 -8.33 51.43 7.86
CA VAL A 400 -7.50 50.43 8.57
C VAL A 400 -8.13 49.03 8.45
N LEU A 401 -9.43 48.92 8.68
CA LEU A 401 -10.10 47.61 8.58
C LEU A 401 -10.17 47.09 7.14
N GLN A 402 -10.25 47.95 6.14
CA GLN A 402 -10.17 47.56 4.73
C GLN A 402 -8.79 47.01 4.36
N ASP A 403 -7.73 47.68 4.85
CA ASP A 403 -6.36 47.24 4.61
C ASP A 403 -6.02 45.98 5.39
N GLU A 404 -6.57 45.77 6.60
CA GLU A 404 -6.48 44.55 7.37
C GLU A 404 -7.10 43.36 6.61
N MET A 405 -8.31 43.55 6.07
CA MET A 405 -8.97 42.52 5.25
C MET A 405 -8.13 42.16 4.00
N SER A 406 -7.61 43.20 3.31
CA SER A 406 -6.78 43.02 2.11
C SER A 406 -5.46 42.28 2.43
N MET A 407 -4.86 42.57 3.57
CA MET A 407 -3.68 41.87 4.07
C MET A 407 -4.02 40.41 4.42
N SER A 408 -5.11 40.15 5.13
CA SER A 408 -5.58 38.80 5.47
C SER A 408 -5.83 37.94 4.22
N ASP A 409 -6.46 38.53 3.19
CA ASP A 409 -6.68 37.86 1.90
C ASP A 409 -5.36 37.55 1.19
N ALA A 410 -4.41 38.52 1.19
CA ALA A 410 -3.08 38.30 0.61
C ALA A 410 -2.28 37.21 1.34
N GLN A 411 -2.38 37.13 2.67
CA GLN A 411 -1.80 36.07 3.50
C GLN A 411 -2.35 34.69 3.12
N ASN A 412 -3.68 34.55 3.01
CA ASN A 412 -4.33 33.30 2.63
C ASN A 412 -3.94 32.86 1.20
N ASN A 413 -3.85 33.81 0.27
CA ASN A 413 -3.40 33.56 -1.10
C ASN A 413 -1.93 33.11 -1.15
N TYR A 414 -1.06 33.72 -0.35
CA TYR A 414 0.34 33.29 -0.20
C TYR A 414 0.45 31.86 0.32
N LEU A 415 -0.25 31.52 1.41
CA LEU A 415 -0.25 30.16 1.98
C LEU A 415 -0.76 29.13 0.97
N THR A 416 -1.84 29.45 0.26
CA THR A 416 -2.37 28.57 -0.79
C THR A 416 -1.37 28.36 -1.93
N ALA A 417 -0.74 29.43 -2.39
CA ALA A 417 0.26 29.38 -3.46
C ALA A 417 1.51 28.58 -3.02
N HIS A 418 1.95 28.74 -1.76
CA HIS A 418 3.05 27.99 -1.19
C HIS A 418 2.77 26.47 -1.18
N PHE A 419 1.62 26.07 -0.65
CA PHE A 419 1.20 24.66 -0.64
C PHE A 419 1.12 24.08 -2.06
N ASN A 420 0.51 24.80 -3.01
CA ASN A 420 0.38 24.35 -4.39
C ASN A 420 1.76 24.20 -5.06
N TYR A 421 2.71 25.07 -4.78
CA TYR A 421 4.09 24.95 -5.26
C TYR A 421 4.76 23.69 -4.72
N GLN A 422 4.65 23.40 -3.41
CA GLN A 422 5.22 22.19 -2.80
C GLN A 422 4.60 20.91 -3.40
N VAL A 423 3.28 20.87 -3.60
CA VAL A 423 2.58 19.71 -4.17
C VAL A 423 2.93 19.49 -5.65
N SER A 424 3.06 20.56 -6.44
CA SER A 424 3.47 20.43 -7.85
C SER A 424 4.91 19.96 -7.99
N ASN A 425 5.82 20.43 -7.12
CA ASN A 425 7.20 19.91 -7.06
C ASN A 425 7.22 18.40 -6.70
N LEU A 426 6.48 18.01 -5.68
CA LEU A 426 6.35 16.59 -5.28
C LEU A 426 5.83 15.72 -6.43
N THR A 427 4.86 16.22 -7.19
CA THR A 427 4.29 15.52 -8.36
C THR A 427 5.34 15.31 -9.45
N LEU A 428 6.14 16.32 -9.73
CA LEU A 428 7.20 16.23 -10.73
C LEU A 428 8.34 15.30 -10.26
N LEU A 429 8.73 15.36 -8.97
CA LEU A 429 9.69 14.41 -8.38
C LEU A 429 9.23 12.96 -8.52
N LYS A 430 7.93 12.68 -8.34
CA LYS A 430 7.36 11.34 -8.58
C LYS A 430 7.53 10.93 -10.04
N LEU A 431 7.13 11.77 -11.00
CA LEU A 431 7.14 11.46 -12.42
C LEU A 431 8.56 11.34 -13.01
N THR A 432 9.54 12.00 -12.39
CA THR A 432 10.96 11.89 -12.76
C THR A 432 11.69 10.78 -11.98
N GLY A 433 11.03 10.11 -11.04
CA GLY A 433 11.62 9.04 -10.21
C GLY A 433 12.66 9.54 -9.20
N GLN A 434 12.51 10.76 -8.69
CA GLN A 434 13.46 11.42 -7.80
C GLN A 434 12.95 11.60 -6.36
N LEU A 435 11.95 10.80 -5.95
CA LEU A 435 11.37 10.88 -4.59
C LEU A 435 12.40 10.58 -3.48
N ASP A 436 13.45 9.82 -3.78
CA ASP A 436 14.53 9.52 -2.81
C ASP A 436 15.25 10.77 -2.29
N LYS A 437 15.17 11.90 -3.01
CA LYS A 437 15.71 13.18 -2.55
C LYS A 437 15.02 13.71 -1.29
N LEU A 438 13.78 13.28 -1.03
CA LEU A 438 13.00 13.71 0.14
C LEU A 438 13.34 12.91 1.41
N ILE A 439 14.03 11.77 1.28
CA ILE A 439 14.35 10.87 2.39
C ILE A 439 15.71 11.26 3.01
N LYS A 440 16.54 12.00 2.28
CA LYS A 440 17.86 12.48 2.72
C LYS A 440 17.75 13.75 3.54
#